data_4997bf962a3ff86488127b7fce859767
#
_entry.id   4997bf962a3ff86488127b7fce859767
#
_cell.length_a   1.000
_cell.length_b   1.000
_cell.length_c   1.000
_cell.angle_alpha   90.00
_cell.angle_beta   90.00
_cell.angle_gamma   90.00
#
_symmetry.space_group_name_H-M   'P 1'
#
loop_
_entity.id
_entity.type
_entity.pdbx_description
1 polymer ?
#
loop_
_entity_poly.entity_id
_entity_poly.type
_entity_poly.pdbx_seq_one_letter_code
_entity_poly.pdbx_strand_id
1 'polypeptide(L)'
;MTFLNFELIFFDYVVLILTAVIVIFSFWKGFINSILGLLTWVGSVFVTIYSYQYLSDFLSEQLLNINFLQRFEQFVSIISIIISIPIIFLISLFILKRIRKFLNSDLDKQILGVIFDKFFGILYGILFSYIIYSSVLYLTDNNDVEILKNFHLFFVENSNILNQISEYNNNIIAVSYTHLT
;
A
#
# COMPACT_ATOMS: atom_id res chain seq x y z
N MET A 1 2.38 38.76 5.57
CA MET A 1 2.61 37.57 4.73
C MET A 1 3.96 36.98 5.12
N THR A 2 3.96 36.15 6.15
CA THR A 2 5.16 35.43 6.61
C THR A 2 5.13 34.05 5.94
N PHE A 3 5.64 33.96 4.72
CA PHE A 3 5.88 32.70 4.06
C PHE A 3 7.16 32.07 4.62
N LEU A 4 6.98 31.01 5.40
CA LEU A 4 7.87 29.86 5.57
C LEU A 4 9.34 30.18 5.95
N ASN A 5 9.60 30.41 7.22
CA ASN A 5 10.84 29.95 7.82
C ASN A 5 10.71 28.42 8.08
N PHE A 6 10.74 27.66 7.01
CA PHE A 6 10.77 26.20 7.08
C PHE A 6 12.24 25.79 7.21
N GLU A 7 12.71 25.66 8.45
CA GLU A 7 14.05 25.13 8.70
C GLU A 7 14.01 23.62 8.46
N LEU A 8 14.65 23.18 7.38
CA LEU A 8 14.80 21.75 7.09
C LEU A 8 15.79 21.14 8.09
N ILE A 9 15.35 20.13 8.80
CA ILE A 9 16.16 19.29 9.67
C ILE A 9 16.79 18.16 8.84
N PHE A 10 17.85 17.54 9.32
CA PHE A 10 18.54 16.46 8.58
C PHE A 10 17.58 15.35 8.09
N PHE A 11 16.59 14.98 8.89
CA PHE A 11 15.63 13.94 8.53
C PHE A 11 14.69 14.36 7.40
N ASP A 12 14.40 15.65 7.24
CA ASP A 12 13.60 16.17 6.12
C ASP A 12 14.27 15.90 4.77
N TYR A 13 15.60 15.96 4.71
CA TYR A 13 16.35 15.59 3.49
C TYR A 13 16.15 14.11 3.13
N VAL A 14 16.09 13.21 4.13
CA VAL A 14 15.82 11.80 3.90
C VAL A 14 14.41 11.62 3.33
N VAL A 15 13.42 12.30 3.90
CA VAL A 15 12.02 12.28 3.41
C VAL A 15 11.94 12.82 1.98
N LEU A 16 12.62 13.92 1.68
CA LEU A 16 12.67 14.49 0.34
C LEU A 16 13.35 13.57 -0.66
N ILE A 17 14.45 12.91 -0.29
CA ILE A 17 15.13 11.94 -1.16
C ILE A 17 14.20 10.75 -1.45
N LEU A 18 13.54 10.21 -0.45
CA LEU A 18 12.57 9.11 -0.64
C LEU A 18 11.41 9.54 -1.54
N THR A 19 10.88 10.73 -1.31
CA THR A 19 9.85 11.32 -2.19
C THR A 19 10.36 11.45 -3.62
N ALA A 20 11.55 12.00 -3.82
CA ALA A 20 12.16 12.15 -5.14
C ALA A 20 12.34 10.80 -5.85
N VAL A 21 12.76 9.76 -5.14
CA VAL A 21 12.87 8.41 -5.70
C VAL A 21 11.51 7.90 -6.17
N ILE A 22 10.47 8.03 -5.35
CA ILE A 22 9.10 7.61 -5.71
C ILE A 22 8.61 8.39 -6.93
N VAL A 23 8.83 9.71 -6.97
CA VAL A 23 8.42 10.58 -8.10
C VAL A 23 9.16 10.19 -9.38
N ILE A 24 10.48 9.93 -9.32
CA ILE A 24 11.28 9.50 -10.48
C ILE A 24 10.76 8.16 -11.01
N PHE A 25 10.48 7.19 -10.14
CA PHE A 25 9.89 5.92 -10.55
C PHE A 25 8.51 6.09 -11.18
N SER A 26 7.66 6.95 -10.63
CA SER A 26 6.33 7.24 -11.16
C SER A 26 6.39 7.96 -12.50
N PHE A 27 7.31 8.92 -12.66
CA PHE A 27 7.61 9.56 -13.93
C PHE A 27 8.08 8.55 -14.98
N TRP A 28 8.99 7.66 -14.60
CA TRP A 28 9.54 6.68 -15.55
C TRP A 28 8.48 5.69 -16.03
N LYS A 29 7.67 5.17 -15.12
CA LYS A 29 6.57 4.25 -15.44
C LYS A 29 5.40 4.94 -16.15
N GLY A 30 5.17 6.22 -15.89
CA GLY A 30 3.97 6.95 -16.26
C GLY A 30 2.81 6.75 -15.26
N PHE A 31 1.84 7.64 -15.32
CA PHE A 31 0.67 7.68 -14.43
C PHE A 31 -0.19 6.43 -14.55
N ILE A 32 -0.57 6.09 -15.79
CA ILE A 32 -1.46 4.96 -16.08
C ILE A 32 -0.82 3.65 -15.62
N ASN A 33 0.45 3.47 -15.94
CA ASN A 33 1.19 2.28 -15.51
C ASN A 33 1.34 2.19 -13.98
N SER A 34 1.48 3.32 -13.32
CA SER A 34 1.61 3.38 -11.85
C SER A 34 0.27 3.04 -11.18
N ILE A 35 -0.83 3.65 -11.62
CA ILE A 35 -2.18 3.33 -11.11
C ILE A 35 -2.57 1.89 -11.38
N LEU A 36 -2.41 1.41 -12.62
CA LEU A 36 -2.72 0.02 -12.94
C LEU A 36 -1.85 -0.96 -12.15
N GLY A 37 -0.61 -0.55 -11.81
CA GLY A 37 0.24 -1.32 -10.90
C GLY A 37 -0.32 -1.42 -9.50
N LEU A 38 -0.75 -0.30 -8.94
CA LEU A 38 -1.39 -0.24 -7.63
C LEU A 38 -2.69 -1.06 -7.62
N LEU A 39 -3.57 -0.85 -8.60
CA LEU A 39 -4.81 -1.60 -8.72
C LEU A 39 -4.59 -3.10 -8.88
N THR A 40 -3.55 -3.52 -9.59
CA THR A 40 -3.17 -4.93 -9.70
C THR A 40 -2.83 -5.51 -8.34
N TRP A 41 -2.04 -4.80 -7.55
CA TRP A 41 -1.60 -5.27 -6.24
C TRP A 41 -2.76 -5.29 -5.23
N VAL A 42 -3.49 -4.19 -5.10
CA VAL A 42 -4.67 -4.07 -4.24
C VAL A 42 -5.75 -5.07 -4.66
N GLY A 43 -6.02 -5.19 -5.95
CA GLY A 43 -6.98 -6.16 -6.48
C GLY A 43 -6.59 -7.60 -6.15
N SER A 44 -5.28 -7.95 -6.20
CA SER A 44 -4.81 -9.28 -5.80
C SER A 44 -5.07 -9.56 -4.32
N VAL A 45 -4.87 -8.57 -3.44
CA VAL A 45 -5.20 -8.69 -2.02
C VAL A 45 -6.69 -8.91 -1.82
N PHE A 46 -7.54 -8.12 -2.48
CA PHE A 46 -9.00 -8.29 -2.40
C PHE A 46 -9.44 -9.69 -2.86
N VAL A 47 -8.97 -10.13 -4.02
CA VAL A 47 -9.28 -11.49 -4.52
C VAL A 47 -8.83 -12.55 -3.51
N THR A 48 -7.67 -12.36 -2.90
CA THR A 48 -7.16 -13.30 -1.88
C THR A 48 -8.08 -13.36 -0.67
N ILE A 49 -8.48 -12.21 -0.11
CA ILE A 49 -9.35 -12.15 1.07
C ILE A 49 -10.70 -12.84 0.81
N TYR A 50 -11.26 -12.70 -0.39
CA TYR A 50 -12.55 -13.30 -0.71
C TYR A 50 -12.46 -14.78 -1.14
N SER A 51 -11.29 -15.23 -1.60
CA SER A 51 -11.18 -16.56 -2.24
C SER A 51 -10.32 -17.56 -1.48
N TYR A 52 -9.54 -17.15 -0.48
CA TYR A 52 -8.63 -18.08 0.22
C TYR A 52 -9.38 -19.23 0.92
N GLN A 53 -10.60 -18.99 1.40
CA GLN A 53 -11.39 -20.02 2.10
C GLN A 53 -11.71 -21.20 1.18
N TYR A 54 -12.12 -20.95 -0.06
CA TYR A 54 -12.45 -22.04 -1.01
C TYR A 54 -11.27 -22.98 -1.24
N LEU A 55 -10.06 -22.42 -1.37
CA LEU A 55 -8.86 -23.26 -1.54
C LEU A 55 -8.45 -23.93 -0.22
N SER A 56 -8.59 -23.22 0.89
CA SER A 56 -8.30 -23.77 2.22
C SER A 56 -9.18 -24.96 2.55
N ASP A 57 -10.47 -24.87 2.31
CA ASP A 57 -11.41 -25.95 2.56
C ASP A 57 -11.13 -27.16 1.67
N PHE A 58 -10.87 -26.91 0.38
CA PHE A 58 -10.47 -27.96 -0.55
C PHE A 58 -9.17 -28.67 -0.10
N LEU A 59 -8.17 -27.92 0.31
CA LEU A 59 -6.90 -28.49 0.80
C LEU A 59 -7.09 -29.24 2.11
N SER A 60 -7.90 -28.72 3.03
CA SER A 60 -8.21 -29.39 4.29
C SER A 60 -8.90 -30.74 4.04
N GLU A 61 -9.88 -30.79 3.18
CA GLU A 61 -10.57 -32.04 2.81
C GLU A 61 -9.61 -33.06 2.22
N GLN A 62 -8.73 -32.65 1.29
CA GLN A 62 -7.76 -33.55 0.68
C GLN A 62 -6.73 -34.07 1.68
N LEU A 63 -6.26 -33.22 2.60
CA LEU A 63 -5.30 -33.62 3.63
C LEU A 63 -5.95 -34.53 4.69
N LEU A 64 -7.20 -34.30 5.05
CA LEU A 64 -7.93 -35.13 6.01
C LEU A 64 -8.30 -36.52 5.46
N ASN A 65 -8.26 -36.74 4.15
CA ASN A 65 -8.37 -38.07 3.56
C ASN A 65 -7.19 -38.98 3.89
N ILE A 66 -6.08 -38.42 4.41
CA ILE A 66 -4.93 -39.15 4.86
C ILE A 66 -5.14 -39.57 6.33
N ASN A 67 -5.29 -40.85 6.60
CA ASN A 67 -5.63 -41.40 7.93
C ASN A 67 -4.76 -40.89 9.09
N PHE A 68 -3.48 -40.61 8.83
CA PHE A 68 -2.57 -40.09 9.85
C PHE A 68 -2.92 -38.62 10.22
N LEU A 69 -3.39 -37.79 9.28
CA LEU A 69 -3.67 -36.38 9.47
C LEU A 69 -5.03 -36.13 10.12
N GLN A 70 -5.95 -37.09 10.10
CA GLN A 70 -7.26 -36.95 10.73
C GLN A 70 -7.18 -36.66 12.23
N ARG A 71 -6.12 -37.15 12.91
CA ARG A 71 -5.90 -36.86 14.35
C ARG A 71 -5.49 -35.42 14.63
N PHE A 72 -5.11 -34.68 13.60
CA PHE A 72 -4.56 -33.32 13.70
C PHE A 72 -5.41 -32.31 12.93
N GLU A 73 -6.73 -32.47 12.94
CA GLU A 73 -7.68 -31.67 12.14
C GLU A 73 -7.45 -30.15 12.29
N GLN A 74 -7.25 -29.66 13.51
CA GLN A 74 -7.00 -28.23 13.74
C GLN A 74 -5.69 -27.74 13.08
N PHE A 75 -4.63 -28.54 13.14
CA PHE A 75 -3.36 -28.20 12.48
C PHE A 75 -3.48 -28.24 10.96
N VAL A 76 -4.22 -29.20 10.43
CA VAL A 76 -4.49 -29.31 8.98
C VAL A 76 -5.23 -28.08 8.49
N SER A 77 -6.26 -27.61 9.21
CA SER A 77 -7.00 -26.41 8.86
C SER A 77 -6.09 -25.16 8.84
N ILE A 78 -5.28 -24.95 9.88
CA ILE A 78 -4.34 -23.82 9.96
C ILE A 78 -3.33 -23.85 8.82
N ILE A 79 -2.73 -25.02 8.54
CA ILE A 79 -1.76 -25.18 7.45
C ILE A 79 -2.41 -24.92 6.10
N SER A 80 -3.64 -25.40 5.89
CA SER A 80 -4.40 -25.15 4.65
C SER A 80 -4.65 -23.66 4.42
N ILE A 81 -4.97 -22.88 5.45
CA ILE A 81 -5.11 -21.43 5.37
C ILE A 81 -3.77 -20.76 5.02
N ILE A 82 -2.69 -21.10 5.74
CA ILE A 82 -1.35 -20.53 5.53
C ILE A 82 -0.85 -20.78 4.10
N ILE A 83 -1.16 -21.94 3.53
CA ILE A 83 -0.77 -22.29 2.15
C ILE A 83 -1.69 -21.62 1.12
N SER A 84 -2.99 -21.55 1.39
CA SER A 84 -3.98 -21.02 0.46
C SER A 84 -3.79 -19.53 0.18
N ILE A 85 -3.48 -18.74 1.20
CA ILE A 85 -3.31 -17.29 1.07
C ILE A 85 -2.23 -16.92 0.04
N PRO A 86 -0.96 -17.40 0.15
CA PRO A 86 0.06 -17.08 -0.84
C PRO A 86 -0.25 -17.63 -2.24
N ILE A 87 -0.84 -18.82 -2.35
CA ILE A 87 -1.17 -19.43 -3.63
C ILE A 87 -2.21 -18.57 -4.37
N ILE A 88 -3.31 -18.21 -3.72
CA ILE A 88 -4.35 -17.39 -4.36
C ILE A 88 -3.81 -15.99 -4.67
N PHE A 89 -3.00 -15.42 -3.77
CA PHE A 89 -2.37 -14.13 -4.01
C PHE A 89 -1.49 -14.16 -5.29
N LEU A 90 -0.64 -15.15 -5.44
CA LEU A 90 0.22 -15.29 -6.62
C LEU A 90 -0.58 -15.53 -7.90
N ILE A 91 -1.60 -16.38 -7.86
CA ILE A 91 -2.47 -16.67 -9.02
C ILE A 91 -3.21 -15.40 -9.43
N SER A 92 -3.86 -14.70 -8.49
CA SER A 92 -4.60 -13.46 -8.78
C SER A 92 -3.67 -12.36 -9.29
N LEU A 93 -2.49 -12.23 -8.70
CA LEU A 93 -1.48 -11.27 -9.14
C LEU A 93 -1.00 -11.58 -10.58
N PHE A 94 -0.81 -12.86 -10.91
CA PHE A 94 -0.44 -13.27 -12.27
C PHE A 94 -1.55 -12.95 -13.29
N ILE A 95 -2.80 -13.26 -12.98
CA ILE A 95 -3.96 -12.99 -13.83
C ILE A 95 -4.11 -11.48 -14.04
N LEU A 96 -4.11 -10.70 -12.97
CA LEU A 96 -4.27 -9.24 -13.04
C LEU A 96 -3.11 -8.56 -13.76
N LYS A 97 -1.86 -9.05 -13.62
CA LYS A 97 -0.73 -8.58 -14.44
C LYS A 97 -0.94 -8.83 -15.92
N ARG A 98 -1.56 -9.96 -16.28
CA ARG A 98 -1.87 -10.29 -17.68
C ARG A 98 -2.91 -9.32 -18.24
N ILE A 99 -3.98 -9.07 -17.50
CA ILE A 99 -5.03 -8.08 -17.85
C ILE A 99 -4.42 -6.70 -18.02
N ARG A 100 -3.60 -6.26 -17.05
CA ARG A 100 -2.88 -4.98 -17.13
C ARG A 100 -2.05 -4.84 -18.40
N LYS A 101 -1.29 -5.88 -18.77
CA LYS A 101 -0.47 -5.85 -19.99
C LYS A 101 -1.33 -5.69 -21.25
N PHE A 102 -2.51 -6.29 -21.27
CA PHE A 102 -3.45 -6.14 -22.38
C PHE A 102 -3.99 -4.69 -22.47
N LEU A 103 -4.36 -4.09 -21.34
CA LEU A 103 -4.85 -2.72 -21.31
C LEU A 103 -3.80 -1.67 -21.70
N ASN A 104 -2.52 -1.92 -21.39
CA ASN A 104 -1.44 -0.98 -21.71
C ASN A 104 -1.03 -0.98 -23.18
N SER A 105 -1.34 -2.00 -23.95
CA SER A 105 -0.82 -2.17 -25.32
C SER A 105 -1.27 -1.08 -26.30
N ASP A 106 -2.35 -0.36 -26.01
CA ASP A 106 -2.95 0.63 -26.89
C ASP A 106 -2.60 2.10 -26.53
N LEU A 107 -2.04 2.35 -25.35
CA LEU A 107 -1.80 3.70 -24.82
C LEU A 107 -0.48 4.33 -25.30
N ASP A 108 0.49 3.51 -25.69
CA ASP A 108 1.83 3.97 -26.07
C ASP A 108 1.90 4.59 -27.50
N LYS A 109 0.78 4.70 -28.21
CA LYS A 109 0.78 5.05 -29.64
C LYS A 109 0.64 6.56 -29.96
N GLN A 110 0.33 7.42 -28.97
CA GLN A 110 0.14 8.85 -29.20
C GLN A 110 1.16 9.67 -28.39
N ILE A 111 1.96 10.50 -29.06
CA ILE A 111 3.03 11.33 -28.46
C ILE A 111 2.48 12.26 -27.35
N LEU A 112 1.34 12.90 -27.57
CA LEU A 112 0.68 13.74 -26.57
C LEU A 112 0.27 12.95 -25.35
N GLY A 113 -0.26 11.73 -25.53
CA GLY A 113 -0.63 10.84 -24.43
C GLY A 113 0.56 10.49 -23.53
N VAL A 114 1.73 10.27 -24.12
CA VAL A 114 2.96 9.95 -23.38
C VAL A 114 3.42 11.15 -22.52
N ILE A 115 3.36 12.37 -23.05
CA ILE A 115 3.76 13.59 -22.30
C ILE A 115 2.83 13.81 -21.10
N PHE A 116 1.52 13.74 -21.32
CA PHE A 116 0.54 13.85 -20.23
C PHE A 116 0.68 12.74 -19.21
N ASP A 117 0.90 11.51 -19.65
CA ASP A 117 1.10 10.36 -18.74
C ASP A 117 2.33 10.55 -17.85
N LYS A 118 3.42 11.09 -18.39
CA LYS A 118 4.62 11.41 -17.61
C LYS A 118 4.39 12.56 -16.62
N PHE A 119 3.71 13.62 -17.04
CA PHE A 119 3.38 14.75 -16.17
C PHE A 119 2.48 14.32 -15.00
N PHE A 120 1.40 13.60 -15.29
CA PHE A 120 0.54 13.05 -14.26
C PHE A 120 1.26 11.99 -13.38
N GLY A 121 2.28 11.32 -13.92
CA GLY A 121 3.15 10.44 -13.17
C GLY A 121 3.89 11.15 -12.02
N ILE A 122 4.35 12.39 -12.25
CA ILE A 122 4.98 13.20 -11.20
C ILE A 122 3.95 13.53 -10.10
N LEU A 123 2.78 14.04 -10.48
CA LEU A 123 1.72 14.38 -9.52
C LEU A 123 1.29 13.14 -8.70
N TYR A 124 1.14 12.01 -9.37
CA TYR A 124 0.84 10.74 -8.71
C TYR A 124 1.94 10.34 -7.73
N GLY A 125 3.21 10.49 -8.10
CA GLY A 125 4.33 10.17 -7.23
C GLY A 125 4.34 11.00 -5.95
N ILE A 126 4.05 12.29 -6.03
CA ILE A 126 3.92 13.20 -4.88
C ILE A 126 2.75 12.77 -3.98
N LEU A 127 1.57 12.59 -4.56
CA LEU A 127 0.37 12.16 -3.82
C LEU A 127 0.58 10.79 -3.17
N PHE A 128 1.19 9.85 -3.86
CA PHE A 128 1.47 8.52 -3.35
C PHE A 128 2.46 8.54 -2.18
N SER A 129 3.50 9.37 -2.27
CA SER A 129 4.44 9.58 -1.15
C SER A 129 3.71 10.13 0.07
N TYR A 130 2.84 11.13 -0.11
CA TYR A 130 2.03 11.70 0.97
C TYR A 130 1.15 10.63 1.61
N ILE A 131 0.45 9.81 0.82
CA ILE A 131 -0.41 8.72 1.33
C ILE A 131 0.41 7.70 2.14
N ILE A 132 1.62 7.35 1.67
CA ILE A 132 2.50 6.43 2.40
C ILE A 132 2.87 7.02 3.76
N TYR A 133 3.38 8.25 3.79
CA TYR A 133 3.79 8.88 5.05
C TYR A 133 2.62 9.07 6.00
N SER A 134 1.49 9.57 5.50
CA SER A 134 0.25 9.72 6.26
C SER A 134 -0.21 8.39 6.86
N SER A 135 -0.20 7.32 6.08
CA SER A 135 -0.59 5.98 6.54
C SER A 135 0.34 5.42 7.62
N VAL A 136 1.65 5.59 7.44
CA VAL A 136 2.65 5.13 8.43
C VAL A 136 2.49 5.89 9.74
N LEU A 137 2.36 7.21 9.68
CA LEU A 137 2.16 8.04 10.87
C LEU A 137 0.85 7.70 11.59
N TYR A 138 -0.24 7.53 10.85
CA TYR A 138 -1.53 7.14 11.42
C TYR A 138 -1.48 5.78 12.12
N LEU A 139 -0.86 4.78 11.50
CA LEU A 139 -0.73 3.44 12.07
C LEU A 139 0.17 3.41 13.31
N THR A 140 1.17 4.27 13.37
CA THR A 140 2.08 4.33 14.52
C THR A 140 1.51 5.15 15.68
N ASP A 141 0.71 6.18 15.41
CA ASP A 141 0.08 7.03 16.43
C ASP A 141 -1.06 6.28 17.16
N ASN A 142 -1.94 5.62 16.41
CA ASN A 142 -3.12 4.95 16.95
C ASN A 142 -2.87 3.52 17.45
N ASN A 143 -1.66 3.21 17.88
CA ASN A 143 -1.31 1.85 18.32
C ASN A 143 -0.94 1.84 19.81
N ASP A 144 -1.42 0.81 20.54
CA ASP A 144 -1.11 0.65 21.97
C ASP A 144 0.28 0.06 22.21
N VAL A 145 0.97 -0.37 21.15
CA VAL A 145 2.31 -0.95 21.23
C VAL A 145 3.34 0.16 21.43
N GLU A 146 4.02 0.17 22.58
CA GLU A 146 5.00 1.19 22.98
C GLU A 146 6.10 1.42 21.93
N ILE A 147 6.55 0.35 21.27
CA ILE A 147 7.56 0.45 20.19
C ILE A 147 7.05 1.34 19.04
N LEU A 148 5.80 1.18 18.64
CA LEU A 148 5.22 1.96 17.54
C LEU A 148 5.03 3.43 17.92
N LYS A 149 4.64 3.71 19.17
CA LYS A 149 4.59 5.09 19.68
C LYS A 149 5.96 5.75 19.68
N ASN A 150 6.99 5.03 20.10
CA ASN A 150 8.37 5.55 20.09
C ASN A 150 8.85 5.84 18.65
N PHE A 151 8.49 5.00 17.67
CA PHE A 151 8.73 5.29 16.26
C PHE A 151 7.99 6.53 15.78
N HIS A 152 6.72 6.68 16.13
CA HIS A 152 5.94 7.88 15.81
C HIS A 152 6.61 9.15 16.32
N LEU A 153 6.91 9.20 17.63
CA LEU A 153 7.58 10.32 18.26
C LEU A 153 8.93 10.64 17.60
N PHE A 154 9.73 9.60 17.32
CA PHE A 154 11.01 9.75 16.63
C PHE A 154 10.85 10.43 15.26
N PHE A 155 9.88 10.03 14.45
CA PHE A 155 9.65 10.62 13.14
C PHE A 155 9.14 12.06 13.22
N VAL A 156 8.21 12.33 14.13
CA VAL A 156 7.59 13.65 14.29
C VAL A 156 8.58 14.67 14.87
N GLU A 157 9.40 14.26 15.85
CA GLU A 157 10.39 15.15 16.48
C GLU A 157 11.58 15.45 15.58
N ASN A 158 11.95 14.54 14.69
CA ASN A 158 13.14 14.68 13.84
C ASN A 158 12.86 15.16 12.42
N SER A 159 11.58 15.39 12.04
CA SER A 159 11.21 15.87 10.71
C SER A 159 10.07 16.86 10.78
N ASN A 160 10.29 18.08 10.33
CA ASN A 160 9.27 19.10 10.21
C ASN A 160 8.19 18.72 9.17
N ILE A 161 8.58 18.04 8.09
CA ILE A 161 7.67 17.56 7.06
C ILE A 161 6.70 16.51 7.65
N LEU A 162 7.24 15.51 8.36
CA LEU A 162 6.41 14.45 8.96
C LEU A 162 5.56 14.98 10.11
N ASN A 163 6.06 15.92 10.88
CA ASN A 163 5.27 16.60 11.93
C ASN A 163 4.04 17.29 11.31
N GLN A 164 4.20 18.08 10.25
CA GLN A 164 3.08 18.72 9.57
C GLN A 164 2.07 17.73 9.01
N ILE A 165 2.54 16.61 8.45
CA ILE A 165 1.64 15.55 7.96
C ILE A 165 0.86 14.93 9.12
N SER A 166 1.49 14.69 10.27
CA SER A 166 0.84 14.17 11.47
C SER A 166 -0.22 15.12 12.01
N GLU A 167 0.11 16.42 12.14
CA GLU A 167 -0.85 17.44 12.58
C GLU A 167 -2.07 17.53 11.63
N TYR A 168 -1.83 17.45 10.32
CA TYR A 168 -2.89 17.48 9.32
C TYR A 168 -3.80 16.25 9.41
N ASN A 169 -3.23 15.06 9.62
CA ASN A 169 -3.99 13.82 9.85
C ASN A 169 -4.91 13.95 11.07
N ASN A 170 -4.38 14.45 12.19
CA ASN A 170 -5.12 14.61 13.44
C ASN A 170 -6.27 15.62 13.29
N ASN A 171 -6.05 16.70 12.53
CA ASN A 171 -7.09 17.68 12.24
C ASN A 171 -8.23 17.09 11.37
N ILE A 172 -7.92 16.30 10.36
CA ILE A 172 -8.95 15.63 9.51
C ILE A 172 -9.79 14.66 10.36
N ILE A 173 -9.14 13.91 11.22
CA ILE A 173 -9.82 12.94 12.10
C ILE A 173 -10.75 13.68 13.09
N ALA A 174 -10.27 14.75 13.71
CA ALA A 174 -11.06 15.57 14.64
C ALA A 174 -12.33 16.13 13.96
N VAL A 175 -12.22 16.64 12.73
CA VAL A 175 -13.37 17.13 11.95
C VAL A 175 -14.34 16.01 11.63
N SER A 176 -13.86 14.81 11.30
CA SER A 176 -14.72 13.65 11.01
C SER A 176 -15.58 13.23 12.21
N TYR A 177 -15.03 13.31 13.42
CA TYR A 177 -15.78 13.00 14.63
C TYR A 177 -16.84 14.06 15.00
N THR A 178 -16.61 15.33 14.68
CA THR A 178 -17.58 16.42 14.99
C THR A 178 -18.81 16.42 14.07
N HIS A 179 -18.74 15.77 12.90
CA HIS A 179 -19.88 15.64 11.98
C HIS A 179 -20.74 14.39 12.23
N LEU A 180 -20.34 13.49 13.14
CA LEU A 180 -21.06 12.26 13.47
C LEU A 180 -21.82 12.33 14.80
N THR A 181 -21.72 13.47 15.51
CA THR A 181 -22.49 13.81 16.72
C THR A 181 -23.49 14.91 16.43
#